data_c1d2157c216848dfc6d177d767ac8a34
#
_entry.id   c1d2157c216848dfc6d177d767ac8a34
#
_cell.length_a   1.000
_cell.length_b   1.000
_cell.length_c   1.000
_cell.angle_alpha   90.00
_cell.angle_beta   90.00
_cell.angle_gamma   90.00
#
_symmetry.space_group_name_H-M   'P 1'
#
loop_
_entity.id
_entity.type
_entity.pdbx_description
1 polymer ?
#
loop_
_entity_poly.entity_id
_entity_poly.type
_entity_poly.pdbx_seq_one_letter_code
_entity_poly.pdbx_strand_id
1 'polypeptide(L)'
;MKVAVGFCLWIGAMSFSPSLPAQAAGRGSLSETALYSLYAKRHVATIAFANLAVTRAADGEVRKAAENLARAHGDAREKLERIATDRHLTLAPPERDTSSVLLEQARSSLDGKVGRAFDSTWVNLAHNWLSTLILDNNRVVKAQVGPELQPVAQEHTTWLFHQSADMDQLRKKFK
;
A
#
# COMPACT_ATOMS: atom_id res chain seq x y z
N MET A 1 22.15 -88.76 12.12
CA MET A 1 22.87 -87.51 12.37
C MET A 1 22.63 -86.63 11.13
N LYS A 2 21.83 -85.59 11.21
CA LYS A 2 21.52 -84.64 10.14
C LYS A 2 21.93 -83.25 10.64
N VAL A 3 22.93 -82.69 9.99
CA VAL A 3 23.42 -81.32 10.27
C VAL A 3 22.62 -80.37 9.36
N ALA A 4 21.87 -79.46 9.94
CA ALA A 4 21.17 -78.40 9.22
C ALA A 4 22.02 -77.14 9.25
N VAL A 5 22.41 -76.68 8.08
CA VAL A 5 23.12 -75.41 7.87
C VAL A 5 22.07 -74.32 7.69
N GLY A 6 22.00 -73.42 8.64
CA GLY A 6 21.15 -72.24 8.58
C GLY A 6 21.82 -71.14 7.79
N PHE A 7 21.15 -70.68 6.75
CA PHE A 7 21.52 -69.54 5.91
C PHE A 7 20.81 -68.29 6.43
N CYS A 8 21.53 -67.39 7.08
CA CYS A 8 21.01 -66.09 7.46
C CYS A 8 21.08 -65.12 6.31
N LEU A 9 19.94 -64.82 5.71
CA LEU A 9 19.81 -63.72 4.75
C LEU A 9 19.68 -62.40 5.54
N TRP A 10 20.68 -61.55 5.38
CA TRP A 10 20.61 -60.16 5.84
C TRP A 10 19.92 -59.34 4.72
N ILE A 11 18.67 -58.98 4.98
CA ILE A 11 17.93 -58.01 4.13
C ILE A 11 18.23 -56.63 4.72
N GLY A 12 19.18 -55.92 4.12
CA GLY A 12 19.41 -54.50 4.40
C GLY A 12 18.26 -53.65 3.91
N ALA A 13 17.41 -53.21 4.82
CA ALA A 13 16.38 -52.22 4.50
C ALA A 13 17.06 -50.84 4.31
N MET A 14 17.31 -50.46 3.06
CA MET A 14 17.63 -49.09 2.71
C MET A 14 16.34 -48.24 2.88
N SER A 15 16.27 -47.52 3.99
CA SER A 15 15.26 -46.49 4.21
C SER A 15 15.58 -45.29 3.32
N PHE A 16 14.98 -45.27 2.15
CA PHE A 16 14.91 -44.06 1.32
C PHE A 16 13.91 -43.10 2.01
N SER A 17 14.40 -42.15 2.77
CA SER A 17 13.63 -41.01 3.20
C SER A 17 13.55 -40.05 2.00
N PRO A 18 12.37 -39.84 1.37
CA PRO A 18 12.22 -38.75 0.43
C PRO A 18 12.26 -37.46 1.24
N SER A 19 13.42 -36.78 1.22
CA SER A 19 13.49 -35.37 1.59
C SER A 19 12.63 -34.60 0.61
N LEU A 20 11.36 -34.36 1.00
CA LEU A 20 10.54 -33.37 0.34
C LEU A 20 11.31 -32.04 0.38
N PRO A 21 11.58 -31.41 -0.77
CA PRO A 21 12.08 -30.05 -0.76
C PRO A 21 11.01 -29.23 -0.03
N ALA A 22 11.41 -28.63 1.11
CA ALA A 22 10.63 -27.59 1.74
C ALA A 22 10.48 -26.48 0.70
N GLN A 23 9.41 -26.55 -0.07
CA GLN A 23 8.89 -25.41 -0.79
C GLN A 23 8.49 -24.41 0.31
N ALA A 24 9.48 -23.62 0.75
CA ALA A 24 9.22 -22.33 1.34
C ALA A 24 8.32 -21.63 0.30
N ALA A 25 7.02 -21.66 0.57
CA ALA A 25 6.05 -20.83 -0.10
C ALA A 25 6.48 -19.40 0.21
N GLY A 26 7.42 -18.91 -0.59
CA GLY A 26 7.81 -17.53 -0.64
C GLY A 26 6.54 -16.77 -1.00
N ARG A 27 5.86 -16.23 0.01
CA ARG A 27 5.04 -15.04 -0.20
C ARG A 27 5.99 -14.06 -0.83
N GLY A 28 5.88 -13.91 -2.16
CA GLY A 28 6.82 -13.14 -2.95
C GLY A 28 6.96 -11.76 -2.32
N SER A 29 8.09 -11.51 -1.68
CA SER A 29 8.44 -10.18 -1.24
C SER A 29 8.47 -9.32 -2.50
N LEU A 30 7.68 -8.25 -2.53
CA LEU A 30 7.75 -7.28 -3.60
C LEU A 30 9.22 -6.83 -3.72
N SER A 31 9.74 -6.75 -4.94
CA SER A 31 11.06 -6.18 -5.15
C SER A 31 11.07 -4.73 -4.68
N GLU A 32 12.22 -4.21 -4.29
CA GLU A 32 12.36 -2.81 -3.89
C GLU A 32 11.78 -1.87 -4.96
N THR A 33 12.11 -2.09 -6.22
CA THR A 33 11.57 -1.32 -7.36
C THR A 33 10.04 -1.39 -7.45
N ALA A 34 9.45 -2.55 -7.20
CA ALA A 34 7.99 -2.70 -7.19
C ALA A 34 7.34 -1.90 -6.05
N LEU A 35 7.99 -1.82 -4.89
CA LEU A 35 7.52 -1.04 -3.76
C LEU A 35 7.60 0.46 -4.02
N TYR A 36 8.71 0.96 -4.56
CA TYR A 36 8.83 2.37 -4.96
C TYR A 36 7.76 2.72 -6.01
N SER A 37 7.56 1.86 -7.01
CA SER A 37 6.54 2.06 -8.04
C SER A 37 5.13 2.09 -7.46
N LEU A 38 4.82 1.19 -6.53
CA LEU A 38 3.53 1.16 -5.84
C LEU A 38 3.29 2.45 -5.04
N TYR A 39 4.31 2.92 -4.31
CA TYR A 39 4.25 4.15 -3.54
C TYR A 39 4.03 5.37 -4.44
N ALA A 40 4.82 5.52 -5.51
CA ALA A 40 4.68 6.61 -6.46
C ALA A 40 3.26 6.68 -7.04
N LYS A 41 2.67 5.55 -7.43
CA LYS A 41 1.30 5.50 -7.94
C LYS A 41 0.25 5.87 -6.92
N ARG A 42 0.41 5.44 -5.67
CA ARG A 42 -0.51 5.84 -4.58
C ARG A 42 -0.51 7.34 -4.37
N HIS A 43 0.65 7.98 -4.40
CA HIS A 43 0.73 9.44 -4.32
C HIS A 43 0.02 10.10 -5.50
N VAL A 44 0.24 9.63 -6.73
CA VAL A 44 -0.45 10.16 -7.92
C VAL A 44 -1.96 10.02 -7.80
N ALA A 45 -2.46 8.86 -7.41
CA ALA A 45 -3.89 8.63 -7.23
C ALA A 45 -4.49 9.49 -6.11
N THR A 46 -3.75 9.67 -5.00
CA THR A 46 -4.21 10.49 -3.88
C THR A 46 -4.25 11.98 -4.26
N ILE A 47 -3.26 12.48 -4.99
CA ILE A 47 -3.27 13.83 -5.54
C ILE A 47 -4.48 14.03 -6.46
N ALA A 48 -4.73 13.09 -7.35
CA ALA A 48 -5.89 13.15 -8.26
C ALA A 48 -7.22 13.12 -7.51
N PHE A 49 -7.34 12.29 -6.45
CA PHE A 49 -8.50 12.26 -5.57
C PHE A 49 -8.70 13.59 -4.81
N ALA A 50 -7.62 14.14 -4.25
CA ALA A 50 -7.68 15.42 -3.53
C ALA A 50 -8.11 16.56 -4.46
N ASN A 51 -7.59 16.61 -5.69
CA ASN A 51 -7.91 17.63 -6.68
C ASN A 51 -9.39 17.65 -7.07
N LEU A 52 -10.15 16.57 -6.88
CA LEU A 52 -11.61 16.59 -7.07
C LEU A 52 -12.27 17.56 -6.08
N ALA A 53 -11.79 17.67 -4.84
CA ALA A 53 -12.35 18.61 -3.88
C ALA A 53 -11.71 20.00 -3.96
N VAL A 54 -10.44 20.12 -4.31
CA VAL A 54 -9.81 21.43 -4.58
C VAL A 54 -10.64 22.23 -5.57
N THR A 55 -11.17 21.58 -6.62
CA THR A 55 -11.92 22.24 -7.68
C THR A 55 -13.43 22.32 -7.44
N ARG A 56 -14.02 21.43 -6.63
CA ARG A 56 -15.48 21.26 -6.56
C ARG A 56 -16.07 21.51 -5.17
N ALA A 57 -15.25 21.51 -4.10
CA ALA A 57 -15.77 21.68 -2.74
C ALA A 57 -16.40 23.08 -2.56
N ALA A 58 -17.60 23.11 -2.02
CA ALA A 58 -18.28 24.35 -1.63
C ALA A 58 -17.77 24.85 -0.26
N ASP A 59 -17.47 23.94 0.64
CA ASP A 59 -16.93 24.25 1.97
C ASP A 59 -15.43 24.56 1.92
N GLY A 60 -15.04 25.71 2.49
CA GLY A 60 -13.65 26.17 2.47
C GLY A 60 -12.69 25.29 3.27
N GLU A 61 -13.18 24.66 4.35
CA GLU A 61 -12.34 23.76 5.17
C GLU A 61 -12.10 22.44 4.42
N VAL A 62 -13.10 21.93 3.69
CA VAL A 62 -12.96 20.75 2.83
C VAL A 62 -11.96 21.02 1.73
N ARG A 63 -12.05 22.20 1.07
CA ARG A 63 -11.08 22.59 0.04
C ARG A 63 -9.67 22.69 0.60
N LYS A 64 -9.48 23.35 1.74
CA LYS A 64 -8.18 23.49 2.40
C LYS A 64 -7.59 22.11 2.80
N ALA A 65 -8.41 21.20 3.30
CA ALA A 65 -7.98 19.84 3.62
C ALA A 65 -7.53 19.09 2.36
N ALA A 66 -8.25 19.24 1.26
CA ALA A 66 -7.89 18.65 -0.03
C ALA A 66 -6.57 19.23 -0.58
N GLU A 67 -6.37 20.55 -0.50
CA GLU A 67 -5.12 21.21 -0.89
C GLU A 67 -3.93 20.69 -0.08
N ASN A 68 -4.09 20.57 1.25
CA ASN A 68 -3.06 20.01 2.12
C ASN A 68 -2.75 18.56 1.77
N LEU A 69 -3.78 17.75 1.48
CA LEU A 69 -3.61 16.37 1.07
C LEU A 69 -2.85 16.27 -0.27
N ALA A 70 -3.23 17.06 -1.26
CA ALA A 70 -2.56 17.09 -2.56
C ALA A 70 -1.09 17.50 -2.45
N ARG A 71 -0.80 18.58 -1.69
CA ARG A 71 0.55 19.08 -1.49
C ARG A 71 1.45 18.06 -0.81
N ALA A 72 1.02 17.49 0.33
CA ALA A 72 1.86 16.56 1.07
C ALA A 72 2.16 15.26 0.30
N HIS A 73 1.19 14.78 -0.50
CA HIS A 73 1.44 13.65 -1.39
C HIS A 73 2.32 14.04 -2.59
N GLY A 74 2.26 15.30 -3.05
CA GLY A 74 3.19 15.85 -4.03
C GLY A 74 4.63 15.83 -3.53
N ASP A 75 4.88 16.40 -2.34
CA ASP A 75 6.19 16.45 -1.69
C ASP A 75 6.77 15.04 -1.46
N ALA A 76 5.94 14.11 -0.97
CA ALA A 76 6.35 12.72 -0.76
C ALA A 76 6.70 12.00 -2.07
N ARG A 77 5.92 12.24 -3.14
CA ARG A 77 6.20 11.69 -4.47
C ARG A 77 7.53 12.19 -5.01
N GLU A 78 7.77 13.50 -4.96
CA GLU A 78 9.04 14.09 -5.41
C GLU A 78 10.24 13.52 -4.64
N LYS A 79 10.09 13.32 -3.32
CA LYS A 79 11.13 12.69 -2.50
C LYS A 79 11.43 11.27 -2.96
N LEU A 80 10.40 10.46 -3.26
CA LEU A 80 10.54 9.10 -3.78
C LEU A 80 11.20 9.07 -5.17
N GLU A 81 10.80 9.98 -6.06
CA GLU A 81 11.36 10.09 -7.41
C GLU A 81 12.86 10.46 -7.37
N ARG A 82 13.27 11.35 -6.45
CA ARG A 82 14.67 11.67 -6.23
C ARG A 82 15.46 10.44 -5.76
N ILE A 83 14.99 9.73 -4.73
CA ILE A 83 15.65 8.52 -4.23
C ILE A 83 15.75 7.46 -5.34
N ALA A 84 14.69 7.24 -6.11
CA ALA A 84 14.70 6.30 -7.22
C ALA A 84 15.74 6.68 -8.29
N THR A 85 15.85 7.97 -8.60
CA THR A 85 16.84 8.50 -9.56
C THR A 85 18.27 8.27 -9.06
N ASP A 86 18.54 8.61 -7.80
CA ASP A 86 19.88 8.47 -7.18
C ASP A 86 20.32 7.00 -7.14
N ARG A 87 19.37 6.09 -7.05
CA ARG A 87 19.61 4.64 -7.03
C ARG A 87 19.48 3.98 -8.39
N HIS A 88 19.28 4.73 -9.45
CA HIS A 88 19.07 4.22 -10.83
C HIS A 88 17.92 3.19 -10.93
N LEU A 89 16.86 3.36 -10.11
CA LEU A 89 15.67 2.52 -10.15
C LEU A 89 14.70 3.00 -11.24
N THR A 90 14.28 2.11 -12.10
CA THR A 90 13.22 2.40 -13.07
C THR A 90 11.87 2.12 -12.41
N LEU A 91 11.07 3.16 -12.16
CA LEU A 91 9.74 3.02 -11.61
C LEU A 91 8.78 2.51 -12.70
N ALA A 92 8.54 1.22 -12.69
CA ALA A 92 7.57 0.58 -13.58
C ALA A 92 6.16 0.59 -12.95
N PRO A 93 5.09 0.71 -13.75
CA PRO A 93 3.74 0.56 -13.22
C PRO A 93 3.55 -0.86 -12.67
N PRO A 94 3.03 -1.04 -11.42
CA PRO A 94 2.69 -2.36 -10.92
C PRO A 94 1.61 -3.01 -11.80
N GLU A 95 1.69 -4.32 -12.00
CA GLU A 95 0.73 -5.07 -12.83
C GLU A 95 -0.72 -4.97 -12.31
N ARG A 96 -0.89 -4.79 -10.98
CA ARG A 96 -2.19 -4.59 -10.34
C ARG A 96 -2.16 -3.31 -9.51
N ASP A 97 -2.91 -2.33 -9.97
CA ASP A 97 -3.02 -1.03 -9.31
C ASP A 97 -4.40 -0.85 -8.68
N THR A 98 -4.47 -1.14 -7.38
CA THR A 98 -5.71 -0.91 -6.60
C THR A 98 -6.04 0.58 -6.44
N SER A 99 -5.04 1.47 -6.53
CA SER A 99 -5.24 2.92 -6.35
C SER A 99 -6.05 3.53 -7.48
N SER A 100 -5.84 3.06 -8.72
CA SER A 100 -6.64 3.50 -9.87
C SER A 100 -8.11 3.07 -9.74
N VAL A 101 -8.35 1.85 -9.26
CA VAL A 101 -9.71 1.35 -9.03
C VAL A 101 -10.42 2.18 -7.96
N LEU A 102 -9.73 2.47 -6.85
CA LEU A 102 -10.28 3.31 -5.78
C LEU A 102 -10.57 4.73 -6.26
N LEU A 103 -9.71 5.30 -7.10
CA LEU A 103 -9.93 6.63 -7.68
C LEU A 103 -11.17 6.67 -8.58
N GLU A 104 -11.37 5.67 -9.42
CA GLU A 104 -12.58 5.58 -10.27
C GLU A 104 -13.86 5.38 -9.43
N GLN A 105 -13.80 4.57 -8.39
CA GLN A 105 -14.92 4.43 -7.43
C GLN A 105 -15.24 5.75 -6.73
N ALA A 106 -14.21 6.50 -6.33
CA ALA A 106 -14.39 7.82 -5.73
C ALA A 106 -15.01 8.81 -6.71
N ARG A 107 -14.54 8.86 -7.96
CA ARG A 107 -15.12 9.69 -9.03
C ARG A 107 -16.59 9.37 -9.25
N SER A 108 -16.92 8.09 -9.41
CA SER A 108 -18.29 7.62 -9.59
C SER A 108 -19.19 8.00 -8.39
N SER A 109 -18.67 7.86 -7.16
CA SER A 109 -19.41 8.21 -5.95
C SER A 109 -19.68 9.72 -5.81
N LEU A 110 -18.82 10.55 -6.42
CA LEU A 110 -18.93 12.03 -6.41
C LEU A 110 -19.65 12.57 -7.65
N ASP A 111 -19.94 11.72 -8.62
CA ASP A 111 -20.60 12.16 -9.86
C ASP A 111 -21.99 12.76 -9.56
N GLY A 112 -22.33 13.83 -10.27
CA GLY A 112 -23.58 14.57 -10.09
C GLY A 112 -23.77 15.26 -8.73
N LYS A 113 -22.89 15.05 -7.73
CA LYS A 113 -23.00 15.72 -6.43
C LYS A 113 -22.43 17.15 -6.47
N VAL A 114 -23.09 18.07 -5.76
CA VAL A 114 -22.69 19.47 -5.62
C VAL A 114 -22.90 19.95 -4.20
N GLY A 115 -22.25 21.05 -3.83
CA GLY A 115 -22.41 21.70 -2.51
C GLY A 115 -22.18 20.74 -1.36
N ARG A 116 -23.03 20.86 -0.31
CA ARG A 116 -22.92 20.02 0.91
C ARG A 116 -22.92 18.52 0.63
N ALA A 117 -23.67 18.05 -0.37
CA ALA A 117 -23.72 16.62 -0.71
C ALA A 117 -22.37 16.13 -1.28
N PHE A 118 -21.71 16.95 -2.09
CA PHE A 118 -20.35 16.68 -2.56
C PHE A 118 -19.37 16.65 -1.38
N ASP A 119 -19.36 17.71 -0.55
CA ASP A 119 -18.43 17.88 0.56
C ASP A 119 -18.52 16.72 1.55
N SER A 120 -19.73 16.38 1.98
CA SER A 120 -19.98 15.26 2.89
C SER A 120 -19.50 13.93 2.30
N THR A 121 -19.78 13.67 1.02
CA THR A 121 -19.37 12.44 0.36
C THR A 121 -17.85 12.38 0.25
N TRP A 122 -17.21 13.48 -0.20
CA TRP A 122 -15.75 13.52 -0.34
C TRP A 122 -15.03 13.30 1.01
N VAL A 123 -15.48 13.96 2.09
CA VAL A 123 -14.90 13.81 3.43
C VAL A 123 -15.00 12.36 3.92
N ASN A 124 -16.11 11.67 3.69
CA ASN A 124 -16.25 10.25 4.03
C ASN A 124 -15.32 9.36 3.21
N LEU A 125 -15.22 9.62 1.90
CA LEU A 125 -14.28 8.92 1.03
C LEU A 125 -12.82 9.17 1.44
N ALA A 126 -12.47 10.42 1.78
CA ALA A 126 -11.13 10.79 2.22
C ALA A 126 -10.72 10.08 3.51
N HIS A 127 -11.63 9.98 4.49
CA HIS A 127 -11.38 9.21 5.70
C HIS A 127 -11.08 7.74 5.40
N ASN A 128 -11.90 7.08 4.56
CA ASN A 128 -11.68 5.69 4.17
C ASN A 128 -10.38 5.52 3.35
N TRP A 129 -10.08 6.46 2.47
CA TRP A 129 -8.85 6.50 1.68
C TRP A 129 -7.62 6.55 2.57
N LEU A 130 -7.59 7.50 3.53
CA LEU A 130 -6.48 7.63 4.48
C LEU A 130 -6.33 6.38 5.37
N SER A 131 -7.41 5.77 5.81
CA SER A 131 -7.39 4.51 6.56
C SER A 131 -6.73 3.39 5.76
N THR A 132 -7.02 3.28 4.46
CA THR A 132 -6.38 2.31 3.56
C THR A 132 -4.89 2.61 3.40
N LEU A 133 -4.52 3.88 3.20
CA LEU A 133 -3.13 4.30 3.08
C LEU A 133 -2.32 3.99 4.35
N ILE A 134 -2.88 4.22 5.54
CA ILE A 134 -2.24 3.90 6.82
C ILE A 134 -1.98 2.40 6.92
N LEU A 135 -2.96 1.55 6.62
CA LEU A 135 -2.79 0.09 6.66
C LEU A 135 -1.69 -0.38 5.71
N ASP A 136 -1.69 0.13 4.50
CA ASP A 136 -0.71 -0.25 3.48
C ASP A 136 0.68 0.27 3.82
N ASN A 137 0.78 1.50 4.32
CA ASN A 137 2.04 2.09 4.72
C ASN A 137 2.67 1.33 5.90
N ASN A 138 1.86 0.93 6.89
CA ASN A 138 2.30 0.10 8.00
C ASN A 138 2.82 -1.27 7.54
N ARG A 139 2.28 -1.84 6.46
CA ARG A 139 2.82 -3.08 5.86
C ARG A 139 4.22 -2.86 5.29
N VAL A 140 4.44 -1.73 4.62
CA VAL A 140 5.76 -1.37 4.07
C VAL A 140 6.77 -1.14 5.19
N VAL A 141 6.40 -0.39 6.23
CA VAL A 141 7.25 -0.17 7.41
C VAL A 141 7.63 -1.49 8.08
N LYS A 142 6.67 -2.41 8.26
CA LYS A 142 6.92 -3.73 8.85
C LYS A 142 7.75 -4.66 7.98
N ALA A 143 7.69 -4.50 6.67
CA ALA A 143 8.47 -5.32 5.73
C ALA A 143 9.96 -4.93 5.70
N GLN A 144 10.36 -3.85 6.37
CA GLN A 144 11.74 -3.36 6.46
C GLN A 144 12.43 -3.22 5.09
N VAL A 145 11.71 -2.65 4.15
CA VAL A 145 12.13 -2.54 2.76
C VAL A 145 13.11 -1.38 2.56
N GLY A 146 14.37 -1.71 2.38
CA GLY A 146 15.44 -0.78 2.02
C GLY A 146 15.71 0.35 3.02
N PRO A 147 16.96 0.70 3.28
CA PRO A 147 17.32 1.71 4.29
C PRO A 147 16.84 3.12 3.95
N GLU A 148 16.66 3.45 2.67
CA GLU A 148 16.20 4.79 2.26
C GLU A 148 14.67 4.91 2.21
N LEU A 149 13.95 3.85 1.84
CA LEU A 149 12.49 3.87 1.80
C LEU A 149 11.87 3.83 3.20
N GLN A 150 12.53 3.16 4.13
CA GLN A 150 12.05 2.99 5.50
C GLN A 150 11.80 4.32 6.23
N PRO A 151 12.74 5.30 6.25
CA PRO A 151 12.51 6.61 6.85
C PRO A 151 11.37 7.38 6.19
N VAL A 152 11.27 7.33 4.85
CA VAL A 152 10.18 7.97 4.10
C VAL A 152 8.82 7.39 4.49
N ALA A 153 8.73 6.06 4.59
CA ALA A 153 7.50 5.40 4.98
C ALA A 153 7.11 5.72 6.43
N GLN A 154 8.07 5.80 7.35
CA GLN A 154 7.84 6.17 8.75
C GLN A 154 7.35 7.62 8.90
N GLU A 155 8.02 8.58 8.26
CA GLU A 155 7.62 9.98 8.24
C GLU A 155 6.21 10.13 7.67
N HIS A 156 5.94 9.45 6.56
CA HIS A 156 4.62 9.47 5.91
C HIS A 156 3.52 8.85 6.78
N THR A 157 3.83 7.80 7.56
CA THR A 157 2.87 7.22 8.53
C THR A 157 2.40 8.27 9.53
N THR A 158 3.33 8.99 10.15
CA THR A 158 3.01 10.03 11.14
C THR A 158 2.10 11.10 10.53
N TRP A 159 2.44 11.53 9.33
CA TRP A 159 1.65 12.53 8.62
C TRP A 159 0.23 12.02 8.28
N LEU A 160 0.09 10.76 7.81
CA LEU A 160 -1.21 10.15 7.52
C LEU A 160 -2.12 10.09 8.75
N PHE A 161 -1.58 9.82 9.94
CA PHE A 161 -2.37 9.85 11.19
C PHE A 161 -2.89 11.26 11.49
N HIS A 162 -2.09 12.31 11.31
CA HIS A 162 -2.55 13.68 11.48
C HIS A 162 -3.68 14.02 10.50
N GLN A 163 -3.51 13.70 9.22
CA GLN A 163 -4.54 13.94 8.22
C GLN A 163 -5.82 13.15 8.47
N SER A 164 -5.71 11.92 8.97
CA SER A 164 -6.88 11.12 9.36
C SER A 164 -7.64 11.76 10.52
N ALA A 165 -6.95 12.31 11.53
CA ALA A 165 -7.57 13.02 12.65
C ALA A 165 -8.27 14.31 12.18
N ASP A 166 -7.65 15.08 11.29
CA ASP A 166 -8.27 16.27 10.70
C ASP A 166 -9.55 15.90 9.92
N MET A 167 -9.48 14.81 9.16
CA MET A 167 -10.64 14.31 8.41
C MET A 167 -11.78 13.86 9.32
N ASP A 168 -11.47 13.26 10.47
CA ASP A 168 -12.47 12.90 11.48
C ASP A 168 -13.16 14.13 12.09
N GLN A 169 -12.46 15.23 12.28
CA GLN A 169 -13.08 16.49 12.72
C GLN A 169 -14.02 17.04 11.63
N LEU A 170 -13.57 17.08 10.38
CA LEU A 170 -14.42 17.49 9.26
C LEU A 170 -15.69 16.65 9.14
N ARG A 171 -15.59 15.32 9.32
CA ARG A 171 -16.77 14.43 9.28
C ARG A 171 -17.84 14.80 10.30
N LYS A 172 -17.48 15.29 11.49
CA LYS A 172 -18.44 15.72 12.51
C LYS A 172 -19.30 16.88 12.04
N LYS A 173 -18.76 17.74 11.17
CA LYS A 173 -19.47 18.89 10.60
C LYS A 173 -20.60 18.48 9.63
N PHE A 174 -20.52 17.27 9.07
CA PHE A 174 -21.44 16.76 8.06
C PHE A 174 -22.41 15.67 8.58
N LYS A 175 -22.32 15.31 9.86
CA LYS A 175 -23.32 14.48 10.55
C LYS A 175 -24.49 15.35 10.95
#